data_86acca82aa0368beefd8c9731c0b4af4
#
_entry.id   86acca82aa0368beefd8c9731c0b4af4
#
_cell.length_a   1.000
_cell.length_b   1.000
_cell.length_c   1.000
_cell.angle_alpha   90.00
_cell.angle_beta   90.00
_cell.angle_gamma   90.00
#
_symmetry.space_group_name_H-M   'P 1'
#
loop_
_entity.id
_entity.type
_entity.pdbx_description
1 polymer ?
#
loop_
_entity_poly.entity_id
_entity_poly.type
_entity_poly.pdbx_seq_one_letter_code
_entity_poly.pdbx_strand_id
1 'polypeptide(L)'
;MKILYALQGTGNGHLARAQKMLPILEEYGDLDVFVSGSNSQLQLENFQFKHHKGLSLFYNQLGKVSYKRIFKENSFKSFWNEVNHFPIEKYDLIINDFEPITAHAARKKKINIVGLSHQASLLFDETPKVKNKTGETILKYYAPTSKHYGFHFEEYNDAIFLPIIRDKIRALHPKQKDYYLVYLQSFHPTEIMEKLSFIKDSKWKVFSPFVKDVTRQFNVEIYPIDERLFTRTLENCKGVLCGAGFELPAESIYLQNKLFVIPIKGQYEQLCNCEALK
;
A
#
# COMPACT_ATOMS: atom_id res chain seq x y z
N MET A 1 26.05 -11.47 6.72
CA MET A 1 24.78 -11.48 7.48
C MET A 1 23.68 -11.94 6.52
N LYS A 2 22.81 -12.85 6.94
CA LYS A 2 21.70 -13.31 6.13
C LYS A 2 20.41 -12.54 6.50
N ILE A 3 19.87 -11.80 5.55
CA ILE A 3 18.74 -10.89 5.75
C ILE A 3 17.49 -11.46 5.08
N LEU A 4 16.35 -11.40 5.76
CA LEU A 4 15.04 -11.62 5.17
C LEU A 4 14.27 -10.30 5.12
N TYR A 5 13.83 -9.90 3.94
CA TYR A 5 12.81 -8.86 3.78
C TYR A 5 11.50 -9.51 3.36
N ALA A 6 10.53 -9.52 4.28
CA ALA A 6 9.22 -10.12 4.07
C ALA A 6 8.16 -9.04 3.91
N LEU A 7 7.39 -9.07 2.82
CA LEU A 7 6.41 -8.03 2.53
C LEU A 7 5.05 -8.58 2.10
N GLN A 8 4.02 -7.81 2.42
CA GLN A 8 2.64 -8.10 2.02
C GLN A 8 2.43 -7.77 0.54
N GLY A 9 2.04 -8.77 -0.27
CA GLY A 9 1.74 -8.63 -1.70
C GLY A 9 0.28 -8.26 -2.00
N THR A 10 -0.46 -7.69 -1.03
CA THR A 10 -1.83 -7.24 -1.25
C THR A 10 -1.83 -5.74 -1.55
N GLY A 11 -1.96 -5.39 -2.83
CA GLY A 11 -1.84 -4.02 -3.32
C GLY A 11 -0.40 -3.67 -3.73
N ASN A 12 -0.22 -2.49 -4.30
CA ASN A 12 1.04 -2.07 -4.91
C ASN A 12 1.97 -1.29 -3.96
N GLY A 13 1.48 -0.82 -2.81
CA GLY A 13 2.23 0.06 -1.91
C GLY A 13 3.48 -0.60 -1.32
N HIS A 14 3.35 -1.79 -0.75
CA HIS A 14 4.49 -2.53 -0.19
C HIS A 14 5.57 -2.84 -1.24
N LEU A 15 5.15 -3.22 -2.46
CA LEU A 15 6.08 -3.48 -3.56
C LEU A 15 6.77 -2.20 -4.05
N ALA A 16 6.05 -1.08 -4.11
CA ALA A 16 6.63 0.21 -4.48
C ALA A 16 7.72 0.65 -3.48
N ARG A 17 7.48 0.44 -2.19
CA ARG A 17 8.47 0.69 -1.13
C ARG A 17 9.65 -0.27 -1.21
N ALA A 18 9.38 -1.56 -1.44
CA ALA A 18 10.40 -2.58 -1.56
C ALA A 18 11.40 -2.28 -2.68
N GLN A 19 10.97 -1.77 -3.83
CA GLN A 19 11.88 -1.37 -4.93
C GLN A 19 12.99 -0.41 -4.48
N LYS A 20 12.72 0.41 -3.46
CA LYS A 20 13.74 1.32 -2.90
C LYS A 20 14.53 0.70 -1.75
N MET A 21 13.88 -0.13 -0.94
CA MET A 21 14.51 -0.74 0.24
C MET A 21 15.48 -1.86 -0.12
N LEU A 22 15.14 -2.72 -1.09
CA LEU A 22 15.92 -3.90 -1.41
C LEU A 22 17.36 -3.60 -1.83
N PRO A 23 17.65 -2.65 -2.74
CA PRO A 23 19.03 -2.33 -3.10
C PRO A 23 19.88 -1.86 -1.90
N ILE A 24 19.24 -1.13 -0.95
CA ILE A 24 19.93 -0.68 0.27
C ILE A 24 20.26 -1.89 1.16
N LEU A 25 19.33 -2.82 1.32
CA LEU A 25 19.51 -3.97 2.19
C LEU A 25 20.57 -4.96 1.65
N GLU A 26 20.71 -5.08 0.33
CA GLU A 26 21.76 -5.89 -0.31
C GLU A 26 23.19 -5.44 0.06
N GLU A 27 23.38 -4.16 0.35
CA GLU A 27 24.68 -3.63 0.79
C GLU A 27 25.11 -4.19 2.16
N TYR A 28 24.16 -4.69 2.96
CA TYR A 28 24.40 -5.17 4.32
C TYR A 28 24.53 -6.70 4.46
N GLY A 29 24.19 -7.46 3.42
CA GLY A 29 24.34 -8.92 3.47
C GLY A 29 23.58 -9.68 2.38
N ASP A 30 23.53 -10.98 2.54
CA ASP A 30 22.80 -11.92 1.68
C ASP A 30 21.29 -11.76 1.90
N LEU A 31 20.58 -11.24 0.90
CA LEU A 31 19.19 -10.82 1.00
C LEU A 31 18.24 -11.82 0.34
N ASP A 32 17.38 -12.43 1.15
CA ASP A 32 16.22 -13.19 0.68
C ASP A 32 14.95 -12.29 0.72
N VAL A 33 14.15 -12.34 -0.34
CA VAL A 33 12.88 -11.61 -0.42
C VAL A 33 11.71 -12.59 -0.36
N PHE A 34 10.75 -12.35 0.54
CA PHE A 34 9.55 -13.16 0.70
C PHE A 34 8.30 -12.31 0.49
N VAL A 35 7.44 -12.71 -0.45
CA VAL A 35 6.20 -12.00 -0.76
C VAL A 35 5.02 -12.94 -0.54
N SER A 36 4.07 -12.57 0.31
CA SER A 36 2.81 -13.30 0.47
C SER A 36 1.59 -12.40 0.28
N GLY A 37 0.49 -13.00 -0.18
CA GLY A 37 -0.73 -12.29 -0.53
C GLY A 37 -0.97 -12.22 -2.03
N SER A 38 -2.20 -12.12 -2.45
CA SER A 38 -2.61 -12.02 -3.85
C SER A 38 -3.16 -10.62 -4.15
N ASN A 39 -3.00 -10.10 -5.34
CA ASN A 39 -3.59 -8.87 -5.89
C ASN A 39 -2.61 -7.71 -6.17
N SER A 40 -1.31 -7.89 -6.02
CA SER A 40 -0.35 -6.91 -6.52
C SER A 40 -0.19 -7.05 -8.05
N GLN A 41 -0.09 -5.93 -8.74
CA GLN A 41 0.16 -5.85 -10.19
C GLN A 41 1.61 -5.43 -10.49
N LEU A 42 2.33 -4.89 -9.50
CA LEU A 42 3.72 -4.53 -9.63
C LEU A 42 4.62 -5.76 -9.54
N GLN A 43 5.72 -5.72 -10.28
CA GLN A 43 6.83 -6.67 -10.17
C GLN A 43 8.03 -5.97 -9.54
N LEU A 44 8.82 -6.71 -8.78
CA LEU A 44 10.10 -6.22 -8.28
C LEU A 44 11.14 -6.43 -9.37
N GLU A 45 11.60 -5.33 -9.96
CA GLU A 45 12.66 -5.36 -10.95
C GLU A 45 13.97 -5.82 -10.29
N ASN A 46 14.72 -6.69 -10.98
CA ASN A 46 16.02 -7.21 -10.56
C ASN A 46 16.03 -8.12 -9.32
N PHE A 47 14.88 -8.45 -8.73
CA PHE A 47 14.82 -9.38 -7.59
C PHE A 47 14.00 -10.61 -7.93
N GLN A 48 14.59 -11.78 -7.72
CA GLN A 48 13.86 -13.05 -7.81
C GLN A 48 13.18 -13.33 -6.47
N PHE A 49 11.89 -13.54 -6.49
CA PHE A 49 11.13 -13.95 -5.32
C PHE A 49 10.05 -14.94 -5.69
N LYS A 50 9.70 -15.79 -4.75
CA LYS A 50 8.60 -16.71 -4.86
C LYS A 50 7.35 -16.10 -4.24
N HIS A 51 6.31 -15.98 -5.04
CA HIS A 51 5.02 -15.46 -4.57
C HIS A 51 4.26 -16.54 -3.81
N HIS A 52 3.93 -16.29 -2.56
CA HIS A 52 3.14 -17.17 -1.72
C HIS A 52 1.70 -16.66 -1.60
N LYS A 53 0.75 -17.59 -1.47
CA LYS A 53 -0.66 -17.22 -1.41
C LYS A 53 -0.99 -16.38 -0.18
N GLY A 54 -0.43 -16.71 0.98
CA GLY A 54 -0.62 -15.98 2.24
C GLY A 54 -2.09 -15.72 2.60
N LEU A 55 -2.31 -14.61 3.30
CA LEU A 55 -3.64 -14.07 3.57
C LEU A 55 -3.87 -12.80 2.75
N SER A 56 -5.07 -12.66 2.18
CA SER A 56 -5.44 -11.50 1.38
C SER A 56 -6.72 -10.86 1.89
N LEU A 57 -6.79 -9.54 1.78
CA LEU A 57 -8.01 -8.79 2.03
C LEU A 57 -8.86 -8.76 0.75
N PHE A 58 -10.15 -8.97 0.89
CA PHE A 58 -11.11 -8.93 -0.21
C PHE A 58 -12.17 -7.87 0.04
N TYR A 59 -12.56 -7.19 -1.04
CA TYR A 59 -13.58 -6.15 -1.01
C TYR A 59 -14.82 -6.62 -1.78
N ASN A 60 -16.00 -6.14 -1.39
CA ASN A 60 -17.24 -6.36 -2.14
C ASN A 60 -17.39 -5.33 -3.27
N GLN A 61 -18.47 -5.43 -4.06
CA GLN A 61 -18.76 -4.52 -5.18
C GLN A 61 -18.95 -3.05 -4.75
N LEU A 62 -19.23 -2.81 -3.46
CA LEU A 62 -19.37 -1.48 -2.87
C LEU A 62 -18.06 -0.97 -2.24
N GLY A 63 -16.93 -1.60 -2.53
CA GLY A 63 -15.63 -1.24 -1.99
C GLY A 63 -15.46 -1.47 -0.47
N LYS A 64 -16.36 -2.24 0.19
CA LYS A 64 -16.26 -2.55 1.62
C LYS A 64 -15.49 -3.85 1.84
N VAL A 65 -14.76 -3.95 2.96
CA VAL A 65 -14.12 -5.20 3.38
C VAL A 65 -15.17 -6.32 3.48
N SER A 66 -14.91 -7.43 2.78
CA SER A 66 -15.82 -8.59 2.74
C SER A 66 -15.27 -9.73 3.58
N TYR A 67 -15.66 -9.79 4.83
CA TYR A 67 -15.25 -10.86 5.76
C TYR A 67 -15.64 -12.25 5.23
N LYS A 68 -16.82 -12.38 4.60
CA LYS A 68 -17.27 -13.63 3.98
C LYS A 68 -16.30 -14.12 2.91
N ARG A 69 -15.81 -13.23 2.05
CA ARG A 69 -14.80 -13.58 1.03
C ARG A 69 -13.44 -13.86 1.65
N ILE A 70 -13.04 -13.12 2.68
CA ILE A 70 -11.79 -13.38 3.41
C ILE A 70 -11.76 -14.80 3.94
N PHE A 71 -12.85 -15.26 4.57
CA PHE A 71 -12.94 -16.63 5.08
C PHE A 71 -13.05 -17.70 3.97
N LYS A 72 -13.70 -17.39 2.86
CA LYS A 72 -13.89 -18.34 1.75
C LYS A 72 -12.65 -18.51 0.89
N GLU A 73 -11.98 -17.39 0.56
CA GLU A 73 -10.87 -17.35 -0.42
C GLU A 73 -9.50 -17.62 0.23
N ASN A 74 -9.35 -17.36 1.53
CA ASN A 74 -8.12 -17.68 2.26
C ASN A 74 -8.16 -19.13 2.79
N SER A 75 -7.08 -19.89 2.54
CA SER A 75 -6.89 -21.19 3.12
C SER A 75 -6.11 -21.08 4.43
N PHE A 76 -6.81 -20.99 5.56
CA PHE A 76 -6.15 -20.93 6.88
C PHE A 76 -5.30 -22.18 7.17
N LYS A 77 -5.71 -23.36 6.65
CA LYS A 77 -4.90 -24.59 6.77
C LYS A 77 -3.55 -24.43 6.03
N SER A 78 -3.57 -23.91 4.81
CA SER A 78 -2.34 -23.64 4.04
C SER A 78 -1.48 -22.60 4.74
N PHE A 79 -2.08 -21.50 5.21
CA PHE A 79 -1.39 -20.45 5.95
C PHE A 79 -0.64 -21.01 7.17
N TRP A 80 -1.30 -21.76 8.05
CA TRP A 80 -0.66 -22.34 9.23
C TRP A 80 0.38 -23.41 8.88
N ASN A 81 0.19 -24.13 7.76
CA ASN A 81 1.21 -25.04 7.27
C ASN A 81 2.47 -24.30 6.86
N GLU A 82 2.35 -23.18 6.12
CA GLU A 82 3.49 -22.33 5.74
C GLU A 82 4.18 -21.72 6.97
N VAL A 83 3.40 -21.18 7.92
CA VAL A 83 3.92 -20.67 9.21
C VAL A 83 4.75 -21.74 9.94
N ASN A 84 4.28 -22.98 9.98
CA ASN A 84 4.95 -24.06 10.72
C ASN A 84 6.25 -24.52 10.08
N HIS A 85 6.35 -24.44 8.76
CA HIS A 85 7.51 -24.95 8.00
C HIS A 85 8.45 -23.85 7.51
N PHE A 86 8.13 -22.59 7.78
CA PHE A 86 8.98 -21.48 7.35
C PHE A 86 10.34 -21.53 8.08
N PRO A 87 11.48 -21.59 7.37
CA PRO A 87 12.80 -21.72 7.97
C PRO A 87 13.34 -20.36 8.48
N ILE A 88 12.61 -19.72 9.40
CA ILE A 88 12.89 -18.39 9.88
C ILE A 88 14.22 -18.29 10.63
N GLU A 89 14.70 -19.41 11.22
CA GLU A 89 15.92 -19.47 12.02
C GLU A 89 17.20 -19.29 11.20
N LYS A 90 17.13 -19.43 9.89
CA LYS A 90 18.29 -19.28 9.02
C LYS A 90 18.74 -17.82 8.82
N TYR A 91 17.96 -16.85 9.31
CA TYR A 91 18.20 -15.43 9.10
C TYR A 91 18.73 -14.75 10.37
N ASP A 92 19.74 -13.90 10.17
CA ASP A 92 20.33 -13.08 11.23
C ASP A 92 19.51 -11.81 11.49
N LEU A 93 18.91 -11.24 10.42
CA LEU A 93 18.02 -10.07 10.47
C LEU A 93 16.75 -10.34 9.67
N ILE A 94 15.61 -10.07 10.29
CA ILE A 94 14.30 -10.21 9.64
C ILE A 94 13.57 -8.88 9.70
N ILE A 95 13.31 -8.32 8.54
CA ILE A 95 12.52 -7.09 8.36
C ILE A 95 11.18 -7.49 7.77
N ASN A 96 10.11 -7.10 8.45
CA ASN A 96 8.74 -7.47 8.10
C ASN A 96 7.92 -6.23 7.72
N ASP A 97 7.51 -6.16 6.47
CA ASP A 97 6.60 -5.15 5.95
C ASP A 97 5.16 -5.70 5.92
N PHE A 98 4.59 -5.86 7.12
CA PHE A 98 3.23 -6.30 7.37
C PHE A 98 2.88 -7.69 6.80
N GLU A 99 3.84 -8.60 6.74
CA GLU A 99 3.70 -9.94 6.18
C GLU A 99 3.38 -10.98 7.27
N PRO A 100 2.22 -11.67 7.21
CA PRO A 100 1.75 -12.46 8.35
C PRO A 100 2.43 -13.83 8.51
N ILE A 101 2.89 -14.50 7.43
CA ILE A 101 3.49 -15.84 7.54
C ILE A 101 4.78 -15.80 8.35
N THR A 102 5.70 -14.92 7.96
CA THR A 102 7.00 -14.78 8.64
C THR A 102 6.85 -14.21 10.04
N ALA A 103 5.90 -13.26 10.23
CA ALA A 103 5.59 -12.71 11.55
C ALA A 103 5.11 -13.79 12.54
N HIS A 104 4.17 -14.64 12.13
CA HIS A 104 3.69 -15.74 12.98
C HIS A 104 4.71 -16.86 13.13
N ALA A 105 5.53 -17.16 12.11
CA ALA A 105 6.64 -18.12 12.21
C ALA A 105 7.66 -17.67 13.26
N ALA A 106 8.08 -16.40 13.22
CA ALA A 106 9.00 -15.82 14.19
C ALA A 106 8.41 -15.83 15.60
N ARG A 107 7.16 -15.39 15.76
CA ARG A 107 6.47 -15.44 17.06
C ARG A 107 6.40 -16.84 17.64
N LYS A 108 6.07 -17.87 16.82
CA LYS A 108 6.00 -19.27 17.25
C LYS A 108 7.34 -19.79 17.72
N LYS A 109 8.42 -19.43 17.02
CA LYS A 109 9.78 -19.85 17.31
C LYS A 109 10.54 -18.93 18.26
N LYS A 110 9.87 -17.88 18.78
CA LYS A 110 10.41 -16.86 19.70
C LYS A 110 11.63 -16.13 19.14
N ILE A 111 11.63 -15.87 17.84
CA ILE A 111 12.68 -15.12 17.14
C ILE A 111 12.27 -13.66 17.05
N ASN A 112 13.21 -12.75 17.34
CA ASN A 112 12.98 -11.32 17.22
C ASN A 112 12.96 -10.89 15.75
N ILE A 113 11.97 -10.10 15.39
CA ILE A 113 11.85 -9.49 14.05
C ILE A 113 11.50 -8.01 14.15
N VAL A 114 11.91 -7.26 13.15
CA VAL A 114 11.66 -5.81 13.05
C VAL A 114 10.51 -5.56 12.08
N GLY A 115 9.43 -4.98 12.58
CA GLY A 115 8.37 -4.42 11.73
C GLY A 115 8.82 -3.09 11.13
N LEU A 116 8.72 -2.95 9.81
CA LEU A 116 9.05 -1.72 9.10
C LEU A 116 8.01 -1.49 8.00
N SER A 117 6.95 -0.77 8.34
CA SER A 117 5.80 -0.56 7.44
C SER A 117 5.01 0.68 7.82
N HIS A 118 4.15 1.14 6.90
CA HIS A 118 3.17 2.16 7.27
C HIS A 118 2.22 1.67 8.36
N GLN A 119 1.77 0.41 8.30
CA GLN A 119 0.88 -0.18 9.30
C GLN A 119 1.52 -0.21 10.70
N ALA A 120 2.84 -0.35 10.78
CA ALA A 120 3.56 -0.32 12.06
C ALA A 120 3.49 1.06 12.74
N SER A 121 3.40 2.16 11.97
CA SER A 121 3.22 3.50 12.55
C SER A 121 1.92 3.64 13.32
N LEU A 122 0.86 2.95 12.89
CA LEU A 122 -0.45 2.99 13.54
C LEU A 122 -0.51 2.22 14.87
N LEU A 123 0.57 1.52 15.25
CA LEU A 123 0.68 0.87 16.56
C LEU A 123 1.11 1.85 17.68
N PHE A 124 1.67 3.00 17.32
CA PHE A 124 2.09 4.04 18.26
C PHE A 124 0.91 4.94 18.65
N ASP A 125 0.85 5.34 19.91
CA ASP A 125 -0.26 6.15 20.43
C ASP A 125 -0.26 7.58 19.87
N GLU A 126 0.89 8.10 19.52
CA GLU A 126 1.09 9.45 18.98
C GLU A 126 0.55 9.62 17.55
N THR A 127 0.40 8.51 16.81
CA THR A 127 -0.14 8.56 15.44
C THR A 127 -1.62 8.87 15.43
N PRO A 128 -2.12 9.80 14.60
CA PRO A 128 -3.54 10.07 14.45
C PRO A 128 -4.33 8.81 14.06
N LYS A 129 -5.35 8.48 14.84
CA LYS A 129 -6.15 7.26 14.66
C LYS A 129 -7.63 7.50 14.91
N VAL A 130 -8.47 6.77 14.19
CA VAL A 130 -9.89 6.67 14.51
C VAL A 130 -10.13 5.57 15.55
N LYS A 131 -11.07 5.76 16.45
CA LYS A 131 -11.44 4.74 17.45
C LYS A 131 -12.15 3.56 16.77
N ASN A 132 -11.47 2.42 16.66
CA ASN A 132 -12.04 1.18 16.11
C ASN A 132 -11.32 -0.04 16.69
N LYS A 133 -11.84 -0.59 17.79
CA LYS A 133 -11.24 -1.74 18.50
C LYS A 133 -10.97 -2.95 17.58
N THR A 134 -11.86 -3.23 16.62
CA THR A 134 -11.67 -4.35 15.69
C THR A 134 -10.50 -4.09 14.75
N GLY A 135 -10.42 -2.88 14.18
CA GLY A 135 -9.31 -2.50 13.30
C GLY A 135 -7.97 -2.50 14.04
N GLU A 136 -7.90 -1.95 15.24
CA GLU A 136 -6.72 -1.98 16.11
C GLU A 136 -6.28 -3.41 16.44
N THR A 137 -7.25 -4.29 16.76
CA THR A 137 -6.97 -5.70 17.06
C THR A 137 -6.40 -6.42 15.83
N ILE A 138 -7.00 -6.22 14.65
CA ILE A 138 -6.48 -6.80 13.40
C ILE A 138 -5.07 -6.30 13.13
N LEU A 139 -4.84 -5.00 13.21
CA LEU A 139 -3.53 -4.39 12.98
C LEU A 139 -2.45 -4.99 13.90
N LYS A 140 -2.76 -5.15 15.18
CA LYS A 140 -1.85 -5.68 16.21
C LYS A 140 -1.51 -7.16 16.02
N TYR A 141 -2.47 -7.96 15.56
CA TYR A 141 -2.32 -9.42 15.54
C TYR A 141 -2.17 -10.03 14.15
N TYR A 142 -2.35 -9.26 13.09
CA TYR A 142 -2.21 -9.74 11.72
C TYR A 142 -0.76 -10.11 11.39
N ALA A 143 0.19 -9.23 11.66
CA ALA A 143 1.62 -9.45 11.45
C ALA A 143 2.40 -8.96 12.69
N PRO A 144 2.39 -9.73 13.80
CA PRO A 144 3.00 -9.31 15.07
C PRO A 144 4.53 -9.33 14.96
N THR A 145 5.17 -8.23 15.36
CA THR A 145 6.63 -8.06 15.37
C THR A 145 7.16 -7.69 16.74
N SER A 146 8.46 -7.90 17.00
CA SER A 146 9.09 -7.68 18.32
C SER A 146 9.43 -6.21 18.55
N LYS A 147 9.80 -5.49 17.48
CA LYS A 147 10.13 -4.08 17.45
C LYS A 147 9.46 -3.45 16.24
N HIS A 148 9.01 -2.22 16.37
CA HIS A 148 8.26 -1.53 15.31
C HIS A 148 8.97 -0.24 14.91
N TYR A 149 9.08 -0.03 13.61
CA TYR A 149 9.39 1.25 12.97
C TYR A 149 8.33 1.51 11.92
N GLY A 150 7.86 2.74 11.83
CA GLY A 150 6.79 3.11 10.94
C GLY A 150 7.20 4.12 9.88
N PHE A 151 6.40 4.18 8.80
CA PHE A 151 6.39 5.29 7.86
C PHE A 151 5.05 6.01 7.98
N HIS A 152 5.07 7.34 8.08
CA HIS A 152 3.83 8.12 8.08
C HIS A 152 4.01 9.48 7.39
N PHE A 153 2.95 10.24 7.22
CA PHE A 153 2.99 11.57 6.59
C PHE A 153 3.79 12.57 7.41
N GLU A 154 3.90 12.35 8.71
CA GLU A 154 4.71 13.12 9.66
C GLU A 154 5.47 12.20 10.61
N GLU A 155 6.54 12.70 11.22
CA GLU A 155 7.36 12.01 12.23
C GLU A 155 6.76 12.28 13.62
N TYR A 156 5.78 11.46 14.03
CA TYR A 156 5.08 11.65 15.31
C TYR A 156 5.92 11.25 16.54
N ASN A 157 6.97 10.43 16.32
CA ASN A 157 7.99 10.07 17.31
C ASN A 157 9.25 9.53 16.63
N ASP A 158 10.31 9.22 17.41
CA ASP A 158 11.62 8.77 16.89
C ASP A 158 11.61 7.42 16.14
N ALA A 159 10.52 6.65 16.22
CA ALA A 159 10.36 5.37 15.52
C ALA A 159 9.49 5.49 14.26
N ILE A 160 9.00 6.68 13.92
CA ILE A 160 8.17 6.94 12.74
C ILE A 160 8.89 7.89 11.80
N PHE A 161 9.14 7.42 10.59
CA PHE A 161 9.87 8.14 9.56
C PHE A 161 8.93 8.68 8.47
N LEU A 162 9.40 9.68 7.73
CA LEU A 162 8.70 10.19 6.56
C LEU A 162 8.56 9.10 5.47
N PRO A 163 7.59 9.24 4.55
CA PRO A 163 7.36 8.27 3.49
C PRO A 163 8.58 8.09 2.59
N ILE A 164 8.80 6.86 2.15
CA ILE A 164 9.78 6.56 1.11
C ILE A 164 9.20 6.97 -0.24
N ILE A 165 9.77 8.02 -0.83
CA ILE A 165 9.38 8.52 -2.15
C ILE A 165 10.27 7.89 -3.22
N ARG A 166 9.66 7.25 -4.23
CA ARG A 166 10.36 6.60 -5.34
C ARG A 166 11.22 7.60 -6.12
N ASP A 167 12.42 7.19 -6.56
CA ASP A 167 13.37 8.08 -7.25
C ASP A 167 12.75 8.71 -8.50
N LYS A 168 11.95 7.96 -9.26
CA LYS A 168 11.22 8.48 -10.42
C LYS A 168 10.23 9.60 -10.09
N ILE A 169 9.70 9.62 -8.86
CA ILE A 169 8.84 10.72 -8.39
C ILE A 169 9.69 11.90 -7.90
N ARG A 170 10.80 11.61 -7.21
CA ARG A 170 11.75 12.65 -6.78
C ARG A 170 12.35 13.44 -7.94
N ALA A 171 12.53 12.78 -9.10
CA ALA A 171 13.07 13.40 -10.31
C ALA A 171 12.04 14.24 -11.10
N LEU A 172 10.79 14.31 -10.67
CA LEU A 172 9.74 15.09 -11.35
C LEU A 172 9.86 16.59 -11.05
N HIS A 173 9.47 17.39 -12.04
CA HIS A 173 9.44 18.86 -11.96
C HIS A 173 8.02 19.35 -12.27
N PRO A 174 7.14 19.48 -11.28
CA PRO A 174 5.74 19.81 -11.50
C PRO A 174 5.51 21.11 -12.28
N LYS A 175 4.65 21.02 -13.33
CA LYS A 175 4.22 22.18 -14.12
C LYS A 175 2.70 22.21 -14.14
N GLN A 176 2.06 22.61 -13.09
CA GLN A 176 0.61 22.59 -12.90
C GLN A 176 -0.19 22.90 -14.18
N LYS A 177 -0.76 21.87 -14.80
CA LYS A 177 -1.69 21.97 -15.93
C LYS A 177 -3.12 21.94 -15.40
N ASP A 178 -4.06 22.39 -16.23
CA ASP A 178 -5.46 22.52 -15.86
C ASP A 178 -6.22 21.19 -15.97
N TYR A 179 -5.85 20.20 -15.13
CA TYR A 179 -6.59 18.96 -14.93
C TYR A 179 -6.30 18.34 -13.55
N TYR A 180 -7.21 17.50 -13.09
CA TYR A 180 -7.04 16.69 -11.89
C TYR A 180 -6.78 15.23 -12.26
N LEU A 181 -5.89 14.57 -11.52
CA LEU A 181 -5.68 13.13 -11.59
C LEU A 181 -6.66 12.44 -10.64
N VAL A 182 -7.29 11.35 -11.10
CA VAL A 182 -8.21 10.52 -10.31
C VAL A 182 -7.76 9.07 -10.31
N TYR A 183 -7.60 8.50 -9.10
CA TYR A 183 -7.24 7.10 -8.92
C TYR A 183 -8.02 6.46 -7.77
N LEU A 184 -9.17 5.89 -8.11
CA LEU A 184 -10.12 5.28 -7.18
C LEU A 184 -10.37 3.81 -7.58
N GLN A 185 -9.46 2.92 -7.20
CA GLN A 185 -9.46 1.50 -7.59
C GLN A 185 -10.69 0.71 -7.15
N SER A 186 -11.37 1.13 -6.08
CA SER A 186 -12.55 0.47 -5.53
C SER A 186 -13.87 0.89 -6.17
N PHE A 187 -13.83 1.85 -7.11
CA PHE A 187 -15.02 2.35 -7.81
C PHE A 187 -14.99 1.97 -9.28
N HIS A 188 -16.15 1.64 -9.82
CA HIS A 188 -16.26 1.37 -11.25
C HIS A 188 -16.10 2.66 -12.06
N PRO A 189 -15.37 2.64 -13.21
CA PRO A 189 -15.09 3.85 -13.98
C PRO A 189 -16.35 4.58 -14.48
N THR A 190 -17.43 3.88 -14.78
CA THR A 190 -18.72 4.51 -15.16
C THR A 190 -19.31 5.35 -14.03
N GLU A 191 -19.23 4.88 -12.79
CA GLU A 191 -19.69 5.63 -11.62
C GLU A 191 -18.84 6.89 -11.38
N ILE A 192 -17.52 6.77 -11.54
CA ILE A 192 -16.60 7.92 -11.44
C ILE A 192 -16.92 8.93 -12.55
N MET A 193 -17.10 8.48 -13.78
CA MET A 193 -17.41 9.33 -14.93
C MET A 193 -18.73 10.07 -14.72
N GLU A 194 -19.79 9.37 -14.32
CA GLU A 194 -21.09 9.97 -14.04
C GLU A 194 -20.98 11.12 -13.02
N LYS A 195 -20.34 10.88 -11.88
CA LYS A 195 -20.20 11.88 -10.81
C LYS A 195 -19.32 13.06 -11.22
N LEU A 196 -18.20 12.83 -11.88
CA LEU A 196 -17.26 13.89 -12.24
C LEU A 196 -17.73 14.74 -13.43
N SER A 197 -18.54 14.21 -14.33
CA SER A 197 -19.09 14.94 -15.47
C SER A 197 -20.01 16.10 -15.07
N PHE A 198 -20.58 16.08 -13.86
CA PHE A 198 -21.37 17.19 -13.33
C PHE A 198 -20.52 18.40 -12.90
N ILE A 199 -19.20 18.20 -12.66
CA ILE A 199 -18.28 19.28 -12.25
C ILE A 199 -17.63 19.86 -13.50
N LYS A 200 -18.38 20.71 -14.23
CA LYS A 200 -18.07 21.16 -15.58
C LYS A 200 -16.80 22.02 -15.71
N ASP A 201 -16.43 22.74 -14.65
CA ASP A 201 -15.30 23.66 -14.63
C ASP A 201 -13.94 22.99 -14.36
N SER A 202 -13.92 21.68 -14.39
CA SER A 202 -12.73 20.88 -14.11
C SER A 202 -12.53 19.78 -15.16
N LYS A 203 -11.28 19.50 -15.53
CA LYS A 203 -10.89 18.38 -16.39
C LYS A 203 -10.36 17.25 -15.54
N TRP A 204 -10.80 16.03 -15.83
CA TRP A 204 -10.49 14.85 -15.04
C TRP A 204 -9.79 13.78 -15.87
N LYS A 205 -8.63 13.31 -15.38
CA LYS A 205 -7.90 12.17 -15.94
C LYS A 205 -7.97 11.02 -14.95
N VAL A 206 -8.81 10.05 -15.24
CA VAL A 206 -9.10 8.90 -14.40
C VAL A 206 -8.26 7.72 -14.85
N PHE A 207 -7.53 7.07 -13.94
CA PHE A 207 -6.86 5.79 -14.19
C PHE A 207 -7.64 4.67 -13.55
N SER A 208 -7.92 3.62 -14.31
CA SER A 208 -8.73 2.51 -13.83
C SER A 208 -8.22 1.16 -14.35
N PRO A 209 -8.14 0.11 -13.49
CA PRO A 209 -7.79 -1.24 -13.90
C PRO A 209 -8.92 -1.94 -14.70
N PHE A 210 -10.11 -1.34 -14.76
CA PHE A 210 -11.30 -1.93 -15.40
C PHE A 210 -11.44 -1.56 -16.88
N VAL A 211 -10.56 -0.72 -17.42
CA VAL A 211 -10.57 -0.33 -18.84
C VAL A 211 -9.31 -0.80 -19.55
N LYS A 212 -9.44 -1.15 -20.82
CA LYS A 212 -8.31 -1.54 -21.69
C LYS A 212 -7.94 -0.41 -22.65
N ASP A 213 -8.91 0.41 -23.02
CA ASP A 213 -8.77 1.48 -23.98
C ASP A 213 -9.16 2.82 -23.36
N VAL A 214 -8.65 3.91 -23.92
CA VAL A 214 -8.96 5.26 -23.49
C VAL A 214 -10.41 5.61 -23.86
N THR A 215 -11.19 6.01 -22.86
CA THR A 215 -12.57 6.48 -23.05
C THR A 215 -12.65 7.97 -22.69
N ARG A 216 -13.36 8.76 -23.50
CA ARG A 216 -13.55 10.19 -23.28
C ARG A 216 -15.01 10.53 -23.37
N GLN A 217 -15.50 11.22 -22.34
CA GLN A 217 -16.86 11.75 -22.33
C GLN A 217 -16.91 13.07 -21.54
N PHE A 218 -17.41 14.12 -22.18
CA PHE A 218 -17.44 15.48 -21.61
C PHE A 218 -16.03 15.94 -21.17
N ASN A 219 -15.89 16.29 -19.90
CA ASN A 219 -14.66 16.75 -19.25
C ASN A 219 -13.86 15.62 -18.56
N VAL A 220 -14.21 14.34 -18.78
CA VAL A 220 -13.60 13.17 -18.15
C VAL A 220 -12.93 12.30 -19.21
N GLU A 221 -11.66 11.98 -18.98
CA GLU A 221 -10.89 11.01 -19.77
C GLU A 221 -10.53 9.84 -18.85
N ILE A 222 -10.84 8.60 -19.27
CA ILE A 222 -10.48 7.38 -18.51
C ILE A 222 -9.41 6.63 -19.26
N TYR A 223 -8.34 6.29 -18.56
CA TYR A 223 -7.16 5.62 -19.08
C TYR A 223 -7.00 4.25 -18.40
N PRO A 224 -6.49 3.24 -19.15
CA PRO A 224 -5.95 2.03 -18.51
C PRO A 224 -4.76 2.39 -17.60
N ILE A 225 -4.40 1.45 -16.72
CA ILE A 225 -3.22 1.63 -15.88
C ILE A 225 -1.97 1.51 -16.74
N ASP A 226 -1.28 2.62 -16.92
CA ASP A 226 0.04 2.73 -17.53
C ASP A 226 0.92 3.57 -16.63
N GLU A 227 2.03 3.01 -16.19
CA GLU A 227 2.88 3.66 -15.18
C GLU A 227 3.52 4.94 -15.69
N ARG A 228 3.99 4.97 -16.94
CA ARG A 228 4.61 6.16 -17.52
C ARG A 228 3.61 7.30 -17.66
N LEU A 229 2.43 6.99 -18.19
CA LEU A 229 1.37 7.97 -18.37
C LEU A 229 0.83 8.47 -17.02
N PHE A 230 0.68 7.57 -16.06
CA PHE A 230 0.27 7.90 -14.69
C PHE A 230 1.26 8.88 -14.03
N THR A 231 2.55 8.54 -14.05
CA THR A 231 3.62 9.39 -13.47
C THR A 231 3.66 10.77 -14.14
N ARG A 232 3.59 10.83 -15.47
CA ARG A 232 3.53 12.11 -16.21
C ARG A 232 2.26 12.92 -15.90
N THR A 233 1.14 12.23 -15.65
CA THR A 233 -0.12 12.89 -15.28
C THR A 233 -0.04 13.40 -13.85
N LEU A 234 0.52 12.64 -12.93
CA LEU A 234 0.76 13.04 -11.53
C LEU A 234 1.68 14.25 -11.45
N GLU A 235 2.78 14.26 -12.23
CA GLU A 235 3.72 15.39 -12.30
C GLU A 235 3.04 16.72 -12.62
N ASN A 236 2.06 16.68 -13.51
CA ASN A 236 1.53 17.91 -14.12
C ASN A 236 0.08 18.23 -13.71
N CYS A 237 -0.52 17.47 -12.81
CA CYS A 237 -1.90 17.72 -12.39
C CYS A 237 -2.00 18.92 -11.43
N LYS A 238 -3.18 19.52 -11.40
CA LYS A 238 -3.56 20.59 -10.46
C LYS A 238 -3.85 20.06 -9.06
N GLY A 239 -4.18 18.77 -8.99
CA GLY A 239 -4.46 18.05 -7.75
C GLY A 239 -4.83 16.60 -8.01
N VAL A 240 -4.91 15.82 -6.95
CA VAL A 240 -5.15 14.39 -6.96
C VAL A 240 -6.38 14.04 -6.14
N LEU A 241 -7.30 13.28 -6.74
CA LEU A 241 -8.42 12.64 -6.07
C LEU A 241 -8.13 11.13 -6.05
N CYS A 242 -7.88 10.54 -4.89
CA CYS A 242 -7.53 9.13 -4.79
C CYS A 242 -8.11 8.41 -3.57
N GLY A 243 -7.91 7.09 -3.51
CA GLY A 243 -8.15 6.35 -2.29
C GLY A 243 -7.21 6.78 -1.17
N ALA A 244 -7.64 6.65 0.08
CA ALA A 244 -6.84 7.02 1.24
C ALA A 244 -5.77 5.97 1.61
N GLY A 245 -5.14 5.35 0.61
CA GLY A 245 -3.93 4.55 0.80
C GLY A 245 -2.77 5.42 1.28
N PHE A 246 -1.59 4.85 1.40
CA PHE A 246 -0.44 5.59 1.91
C PHE A 246 0.44 6.18 0.79
N GLU A 247 0.83 5.39 -0.20
CA GLU A 247 1.89 5.75 -1.16
C GLU A 247 1.49 6.93 -2.08
N LEU A 248 0.33 6.88 -2.75
CA LEU A 248 -0.07 7.95 -3.66
C LEU A 248 -0.37 9.27 -2.94
N PRO A 249 -1.03 9.30 -1.78
CA PRO A 249 -1.10 10.51 -0.96
C PRO A 249 0.27 11.06 -0.58
N ALA A 250 1.21 10.22 -0.15
CA ALA A 250 2.57 10.64 0.19
C ALA A 250 3.33 11.26 -1.00
N GLU A 251 3.27 10.62 -2.17
CA GLU A 251 3.84 11.16 -3.40
C GLU A 251 3.17 12.47 -3.84
N SER A 252 1.86 12.58 -3.64
CA SER A 252 1.11 13.81 -3.95
C SER A 252 1.52 14.97 -3.03
N ILE A 253 1.71 14.70 -1.74
CA ILE A 253 2.20 15.69 -0.77
C ILE A 253 3.63 16.12 -1.13
N TYR A 254 4.50 15.15 -1.44
CA TYR A 254 5.88 15.43 -1.86
C TYR A 254 5.95 16.36 -3.08
N LEU A 255 5.06 16.16 -4.05
CA LEU A 255 4.93 17.00 -5.25
C LEU A 255 4.14 18.29 -5.02
N GLN A 256 3.69 18.56 -3.80
CA GLN A 256 2.86 19.71 -3.42
C GLN A 256 1.54 19.81 -4.20
N ASN A 257 0.99 18.68 -4.63
CA ASN A 257 -0.31 18.62 -5.28
C ASN A 257 -1.44 18.81 -4.26
N LYS A 258 -2.49 19.51 -4.66
CA LYS A 258 -3.75 19.51 -3.89
C LYS A 258 -4.26 18.07 -3.80
N LEU A 259 -4.62 17.63 -2.60
CA LEU A 259 -5.01 16.25 -2.34
C LEU A 259 -6.43 16.17 -1.77
N PHE A 260 -7.22 15.27 -2.34
CA PHE A 260 -8.49 14.86 -1.79
C PHE A 260 -8.53 13.33 -1.76
N VAL A 261 -8.82 12.76 -0.59
CA VAL A 261 -8.80 11.31 -0.39
C VAL A 261 -10.18 10.77 -0.02
N ILE A 262 -10.52 9.59 -0.57
CA ILE A 262 -11.75 8.86 -0.25
C ILE A 262 -11.37 7.51 0.36
N PRO A 263 -11.65 7.29 1.66
CA PRO A 263 -11.32 6.01 2.29
C PRO A 263 -12.30 4.91 1.88
N ILE A 264 -11.79 3.69 1.77
CA ILE A 264 -12.64 2.49 1.64
C ILE A 264 -13.38 2.30 2.97
N LYS A 265 -14.70 2.22 2.90
CA LYS A 265 -15.54 2.05 4.09
C LYS A 265 -15.21 0.77 4.85
N GLY A 266 -14.81 0.90 6.11
CA GLY A 266 -14.43 -0.20 6.98
C GLY A 266 -12.97 -0.64 6.88
N GLN A 267 -12.14 0.02 6.07
CA GLN A 267 -10.70 -0.19 6.09
C GLN A 267 -10.05 0.76 7.09
N TYR A 268 -9.63 0.20 8.23
CA TYR A 268 -9.14 0.95 9.37
C TYR A 268 -7.95 1.84 9.05
N GLU A 269 -6.94 1.32 8.36
CA GLU A 269 -5.75 2.07 7.93
C GLU A 269 -6.13 3.32 7.13
N GLN A 270 -7.01 3.19 6.13
CA GLN A 270 -7.41 4.33 5.32
C GLN A 270 -8.21 5.39 6.09
N LEU A 271 -8.98 4.97 7.08
CA LEU A 271 -9.66 5.91 7.98
C LEU A 271 -8.66 6.69 8.85
N CYS A 272 -7.61 6.02 9.35
CA CYS A 272 -6.52 6.67 10.08
C CYS A 272 -5.72 7.62 9.18
N ASN A 273 -5.45 7.21 7.94
CA ASN A 273 -4.79 8.08 6.96
C ASN A 273 -5.60 9.36 6.68
N CYS A 274 -6.92 9.25 6.57
CA CYS A 274 -7.77 10.42 6.45
C CYS A 274 -7.70 11.34 7.66
N GLU A 275 -7.59 10.78 8.87
CA GLU A 275 -7.44 11.57 10.09
C GLU A 275 -6.13 12.34 10.11
N ALA A 276 -5.05 11.70 9.69
CA ALA A 276 -3.72 12.31 9.62
C ALA A 276 -3.56 13.34 8.48
N LEU A 277 -4.42 13.32 7.47
CA LEU A 277 -4.40 14.24 6.33
C LEU A 277 -5.34 15.45 6.49
N LYS A 278 -5.98 15.62 7.62
CA LYS A 278 -6.81 16.80 7.94
C LYS A 278 -5.95 17.99 8.33
#